data_5c5544c9cb65062c97f9b660078a95dd
#
_entry.id   5c5544c9cb65062c97f9b660078a95dd
#
_cell.length_a   1.000
_cell.length_b   1.000
_cell.length_c   1.000
_cell.angle_alpha   90.00
_cell.angle_beta   90.00
_cell.angle_gamma   90.00
#
_symmetry.space_group_name_H-M   'P 1'
#
loop_
_entity.id
_entity.type
_entity.pdbx_description
1 polymer ?
#
loop_
_entity_poly.entity_id
_entity_poly.type
_entity_poly.pdbx_seq_one_letter_code
_entity_poly.pdbx_strand_id
1 'polypeptide(L)'
;MDGEHTLDQCCEVTDKVLRTVFSELFAQRVMLEGIILKPNMVLPGLACPKQEAIDKVADATVNCLLRAVPAAVPAIAFLSGGQSTELASARLNAMNASFKSRLPWALAFSFARAIQQPSL
;
A
#
# COMPACT_ATOMS: atom_id res chain seq x y z
N MET A 1 9.51 2.22 5.69
CA MET A 1 9.79 0.87 6.20
C MET A 1 11.28 0.72 6.46
N ASP A 2 11.61 0.23 7.62
CA ASP A 2 13.01 0.04 8.00
C ASP A 2 13.57 -1.20 7.33
N GLY A 3 14.89 -1.23 7.14
CA GLY A 3 15.59 -2.38 6.61
C GLY A 3 16.26 -2.13 5.27
N GLU A 4 16.87 -3.18 4.74
CA GLU A 4 17.68 -3.15 3.52
C GLU A 4 17.01 -3.87 2.34
N HIS A 5 15.76 -4.30 2.50
CA HIS A 5 15.07 -5.08 1.47
C HIS A 5 14.82 -4.25 0.21
N THR A 6 14.79 -4.95 -0.92
CA THR A 6 14.50 -4.34 -2.23
C THR A 6 12.99 -4.19 -2.43
N LEU A 7 12.62 -3.44 -3.47
CA LEU A 7 11.23 -3.30 -3.90
C LEU A 7 10.61 -4.68 -4.17
N ASP A 8 11.34 -5.55 -4.88
CA ASP A 8 10.84 -6.88 -5.22
C ASP A 8 10.63 -7.76 -4.00
N GLN A 9 11.52 -7.68 -3.02
CA GLN A 9 11.38 -8.41 -1.76
C GLN A 9 10.16 -7.93 -0.97
N CYS A 10 9.93 -6.63 -0.93
CA CYS A 10 8.76 -6.06 -0.28
C CYS A 10 7.47 -6.52 -0.98
N CYS A 11 7.47 -6.51 -2.31
CA CYS A 11 6.33 -6.96 -3.09
C CYS A 11 5.99 -8.42 -2.79
N GLU A 12 6.99 -9.28 -2.75
CA GLU A 12 6.81 -10.71 -2.48
C GLU A 12 6.23 -10.97 -1.10
N VAL A 13 6.78 -10.33 -0.08
CA VAL A 13 6.30 -10.48 1.30
C VAL A 13 4.90 -9.90 1.44
N THR A 14 4.64 -8.73 0.87
CA THR A 14 3.32 -8.10 0.93
C THR A 14 2.25 -8.98 0.28
N ASP A 15 2.56 -9.56 -0.87
CA ASP A 15 1.65 -10.49 -1.55
C ASP A 15 1.30 -11.67 -0.67
N LYS A 16 2.29 -12.31 -0.06
CA LYS A 16 2.09 -13.46 0.84
C LYS A 16 1.24 -13.09 2.07
N VAL A 17 1.57 -11.97 2.70
CA VAL A 17 0.85 -11.52 3.90
C VAL A 17 -0.61 -11.22 3.56
N LEU A 18 -0.86 -10.49 2.48
CA LEU A 18 -2.23 -10.14 2.08
C LEU A 18 -3.05 -11.37 1.72
N ARG A 19 -2.47 -12.33 1.00
CA ARG A 19 -3.17 -13.58 0.65
C ARG A 19 -3.54 -14.36 1.90
N THR A 20 -2.65 -14.43 2.88
CA THR A 20 -2.92 -15.09 4.16
C THR A 20 -4.03 -14.38 4.92
N VAL A 21 -3.96 -13.04 5.00
CA VAL A 21 -4.98 -12.24 5.70
C VAL A 21 -6.35 -12.45 5.07
N PHE A 22 -6.48 -12.35 3.76
CA PHE A 22 -7.78 -12.51 3.11
C PHE A 22 -8.27 -13.94 3.14
N SER A 23 -7.37 -14.92 3.11
CA SER A 23 -7.75 -16.32 3.32
C SER A 23 -8.41 -16.53 4.68
N GLU A 24 -7.82 -15.95 5.74
CA GLU A 24 -8.40 -16.01 7.08
C GLU A 24 -9.72 -15.24 7.18
N LEU A 25 -9.81 -14.08 6.55
CA LEU A 25 -11.06 -13.30 6.56
C LEU A 25 -12.19 -14.06 5.88
N PHE A 26 -11.92 -14.76 4.78
CA PHE A 26 -12.89 -15.63 4.13
C PHE A 26 -13.29 -16.80 5.04
N ALA A 27 -12.32 -17.44 5.69
CA ALA A 27 -12.58 -18.55 6.60
C ALA A 27 -13.46 -18.12 7.78
N GLN A 28 -13.28 -16.90 8.28
CA GLN A 28 -14.07 -16.34 9.38
C GLN A 28 -15.37 -15.68 8.91
N ARG A 29 -15.67 -15.73 7.61
CA ARG A 29 -16.88 -15.15 7.01
C ARG A 29 -17.03 -13.66 7.26
N VAL A 30 -15.92 -12.93 7.22
CA VAL A 30 -15.93 -11.48 7.37
C VAL A 30 -16.55 -10.83 6.14
N MET A 31 -17.42 -9.85 6.34
CA MET A 31 -18.00 -9.08 5.25
C MET A 31 -16.96 -8.09 4.73
N LEU A 32 -16.36 -8.38 3.57
CA LEU A 32 -15.30 -7.54 3.00
C LEU A 32 -15.80 -6.14 2.63
N GLU A 33 -17.06 -5.99 2.30
CA GLU A 33 -17.68 -4.70 1.99
C GLU A 33 -17.69 -3.75 3.19
N GLY A 34 -17.51 -4.27 4.39
CA GLY A 34 -17.52 -3.48 5.62
C GLY A 34 -16.13 -3.15 6.17
N ILE A 35 -15.05 -3.48 5.46
CA ILE A 35 -13.69 -3.25 5.95
C ILE A 35 -12.95 -2.21 5.10
N ILE A 36 -11.94 -1.59 5.71
CA ILE A 36 -10.95 -0.77 5.01
C ILE A 36 -9.60 -1.40 5.27
N LEU A 37 -8.89 -1.75 4.21
CA LEU A 37 -7.54 -2.29 4.34
C LEU A 37 -6.56 -1.16 4.57
N LYS A 38 -5.65 -1.35 5.53
CA LYS A 38 -4.60 -0.36 5.83
C LYS A 38 -3.23 -1.00 5.66
N PRO A 39 -2.74 -1.16 4.42
CA PRO A 39 -1.45 -1.77 4.16
C PRO A 39 -0.33 -0.74 4.04
N ASN A 40 0.89 -1.25 3.95
CA ASN A 40 2.03 -0.47 3.48
C ASN A 40 1.97 -0.32 1.95
N MET A 41 2.66 0.70 1.42
CA MET A 41 3.03 0.72 0.02
C MET A 41 4.15 -0.28 -0.23
N VAL A 42 4.29 -0.76 -1.45
CA VAL A 42 5.40 -1.65 -1.81
C VAL A 42 6.63 -0.78 -2.07
N LEU A 43 7.56 -0.80 -1.15
CA LEU A 43 8.73 0.08 -1.12
C LEU A 43 10.01 -0.71 -0.85
N PRO A 44 11.18 -0.24 -1.35
CA PRO A 44 12.45 -0.72 -0.79
C PRO A 44 12.58 -0.22 0.65
N GLY A 45 13.35 -0.94 1.46
CA GLY A 45 13.65 -0.51 2.81
C GLY A 45 14.42 0.81 2.82
N LEU A 46 14.29 1.58 3.89
CA LEU A 46 14.95 2.89 3.99
C LEU A 46 16.47 2.78 3.90
N ALA A 47 17.04 1.65 4.36
CA ALA A 47 18.48 1.40 4.31
C ALA A 47 18.93 0.72 3.01
N CYS A 48 18.03 0.41 2.09
CA CYS A 48 18.39 -0.19 0.82
C CYS A 48 19.14 0.83 -0.05
N PRO A 49 20.32 0.48 -0.60
CA PRO A 49 21.08 1.41 -1.43
C PRO A 49 20.36 1.76 -2.74
N LYS A 50 19.51 0.88 -3.24
CA LYS A 50 18.76 1.13 -4.47
C LYS A 50 17.34 1.58 -4.14
N GLN A 51 17.10 2.88 -4.25
CA GLN A 51 15.76 3.44 -4.13
C GLN A 51 15.11 3.54 -5.51
N GLU A 52 13.83 3.27 -5.58
CA GLU A 52 13.11 3.23 -6.85
C GLU A 52 12.37 4.54 -7.13
N ALA A 53 12.13 4.82 -8.42
CA ALA A 53 11.36 5.99 -8.85
C ALA A 53 9.91 5.90 -8.38
N ILE A 54 9.26 7.07 -8.28
CA ILE A 54 7.87 7.18 -7.86
C ILE A 54 6.94 6.30 -8.70
N ASP A 55 7.08 6.34 -10.01
CA ASP A 55 6.23 5.55 -10.92
C ASP A 55 6.42 4.05 -10.72
N LYS A 56 7.63 3.62 -10.46
CA LYS A 56 7.92 2.20 -10.25
C LYS A 56 7.32 1.70 -8.95
N VAL A 57 7.38 2.50 -7.90
CA VAL A 57 6.74 2.19 -6.61
C VAL A 57 5.22 2.12 -6.78
N ALA A 58 4.64 3.08 -7.50
CA ALA A 58 3.20 3.11 -7.76
C ALA A 58 2.76 1.87 -8.53
N ASP A 59 3.46 1.51 -9.60
CA ASP A 59 3.15 0.33 -10.40
C ASP A 59 3.24 -0.95 -9.58
N ALA A 60 4.33 -1.13 -8.83
CA ALA A 60 4.53 -2.32 -8.01
C ALA A 60 3.44 -2.43 -6.93
N THR A 61 3.10 -1.34 -6.29
CA THR A 61 2.07 -1.32 -5.25
C THR A 61 0.71 -1.70 -5.81
N VAL A 62 0.28 -1.05 -6.89
CA VAL A 62 -1.03 -1.33 -7.50
C VAL A 62 -1.10 -2.76 -8.01
N ASN A 63 -0.07 -3.24 -8.69
CA ASN A 63 -0.06 -4.60 -9.22
C ASN A 63 -0.12 -5.64 -8.10
N CYS A 64 0.60 -5.41 -7.01
CA CYS A 64 0.55 -6.30 -5.83
C CYS A 64 -0.87 -6.33 -5.25
N LEU A 65 -1.49 -5.17 -5.08
CA LEU A 65 -2.85 -5.08 -4.53
C LEU A 65 -3.88 -5.72 -5.44
N LEU A 66 -3.76 -5.53 -6.76
CA LEU A 66 -4.70 -6.14 -7.72
C LEU A 66 -4.65 -7.66 -7.68
N ARG A 67 -3.50 -8.25 -7.35
CA ARG A 67 -3.35 -9.70 -7.23
C ARG A 67 -3.91 -10.25 -5.93
N ALA A 68 -3.81 -9.49 -4.84
CA ALA A 68 -4.01 -10.02 -3.49
C ALA A 68 -5.26 -9.49 -2.79
N VAL A 69 -5.78 -8.32 -3.16
CA VAL A 69 -6.91 -7.68 -2.48
C VAL A 69 -8.19 -7.86 -3.28
N PRO A 70 -9.24 -8.47 -2.70
CA PRO A 70 -10.51 -8.62 -3.40
C PRO A 70 -11.16 -7.28 -3.75
N ALA A 71 -11.84 -7.23 -4.88
CA ALA A 71 -12.54 -6.03 -5.33
C ALA A 71 -13.71 -5.63 -4.41
N ALA A 72 -14.19 -6.55 -3.59
CA ALA A 72 -15.27 -6.28 -2.63
C ALA A 72 -14.86 -5.33 -1.51
N VAL A 73 -13.55 -5.16 -1.27
CA VAL A 73 -13.04 -4.20 -0.28
C VAL A 73 -13.28 -2.79 -0.83
N PRO A 74 -14.02 -1.91 -0.10
CA PRO A 74 -14.40 -0.62 -0.67
C PRO A 74 -13.25 0.39 -0.74
N ALA A 75 -12.27 0.32 0.17
CA ALA A 75 -11.21 1.31 0.22
C ALA A 75 -9.93 0.74 0.81
N ILE A 76 -8.81 1.33 0.38
CA ILE A 76 -7.48 1.04 0.89
C ILE A 76 -6.87 2.35 1.39
N ALA A 77 -6.44 2.39 2.65
CA ALA A 77 -5.80 3.55 3.25
C ALA A 77 -4.36 3.18 3.63
N PHE A 78 -3.39 3.71 2.90
CA PHE A 78 -1.99 3.37 3.12
C PHE A 78 -1.45 3.95 4.42
N LEU A 79 -0.61 3.17 5.11
CA LEU A 79 0.22 3.69 6.20
C LEU A 79 1.51 4.30 5.63
N SER A 80 2.18 5.14 6.43
CA SER A 80 3.36 5.86 5.94
C SER A 80 4.60 4.98 5.77
N GLY A 81 4.81 4.04 6.68
CA GLY A 81 5.99 3.20 6.66
C GLY A 81 7.32 3.95 6.79
N GLY A 82 7.29 5.17 7.33
CA GLY A 82 8.49 6.01 7.50
C GLY A 82 8.79 6.97 6.36
N GLN A 83 8.03 6.95 5.27
CA GLN A 83 8.26 7.88 4.16
C GLN A 83 7.74 9.28 4.48
N SER A 84 8.29 10.30 3.80
CA SER A 84 7.85 11.67 3.98
C SER A 84 6.44 11.88 3.43
N THR A 85 5.75 12.92 3.92
CA THR A 85 4.41 13.27 3.46
C THR A 85 4.40 13.62 1.96
N GLU A 86 5.39 14.37 1.50
CA GLU A 86 5.52 14.78 0.11
C GLU A 86 5.70 13.59 -0.81
N LEU A 87 6.58 12.66 -0.43
CA LEU A 87 6.86 11.46 -1.22
C LEU A 87 5.66 10.52 -1.24
N ALA A 88 5.02 10.34 -0.09
CA ALA A 88 3.81 9.53 0.02
C ALA A 88 2.69 10.09 -0.85
N SER A 89 2.50 11.40 -0.83
CA SER A 89 1.49 12.08 -1.65
C SER A 89 1.78 11.91 -3.14
N ALA A 90 3.04 12.06 -3.54
CA ALA A 90 3.45 11.89 -4.93
C ALA A 90 3.21 10.47 -5.42
N ARG A 91 3.52 9.48 -4.59
CA ARG A 91 3.30 8.06 -4.91
C ARG A 91 1.81 7.75 -5.01
N LEU A 92 1.00 8.24 -4.10
CA LEU A 92 -0.45 8.05 -4.15
C LEU A 92 -1.06 8.69 -5.39
N ASN A 93 -0.64 9.90 -5.73
CA ASN A 93 -1.05 10.59 -6.96
C ASN A 93 -0.71 9.77 -8.20
N ALA A 94 0.50 9.21 -8.26
CA ALA A 94 0.93 8.38 -9.37
C ALA A 94 0.05 7.14 -9.52
N MET A 95 -0.32 6.49 -8.41
CA MET A 95 -1.23 5.35 -8.43
C MET A 95 -2.59 5.72 -9.01
N ASN A 96 -3.18 6.81 -8.52
CA ASN A 96 -4.49 7.24 -8.98
C ASN A 96 -4.47 7.71 -10.45
N ALA A 97 -3.44 8.45 -10.84
CA ALA A 97 -3.32 8.97 -12.21
C ALA A 97 -3.13 7.85 -13.24
N SER A 98 -2.28 6.86 -12.92
CA SER A 98 -1.94 5.79 -13.85
C SER A 98 -2.98 4.68 -13.93
N PHE A 99 -3.72 4.45 -12.85
CA PHE A 99 -4.61 3.27 -12.74
C PHE A 99 -6.07 3.62 -12.46
N LYS A 100 -6.46 4.88 -12.55
CA LYS A 100 -7.78 5.37 -12.15
C LYS A 100 -8.95 4.51 -12.65
N SER A 101 -8.92 4.09 -13.91
CA SER A 101 -10.00 3.30 -14.51
C SER A 101 -9.93 1.80 -14.15
N ARG A 102 -8.85 1.36 -13.52
CA ARG A 102 -8.60 -0.05 -13.22
C ARG A 102 -8.71 -0.39 -11.75
N LEU A 103 -8.85 0.62 -10.88
CA LEU A 103 -8.88 0.42 -9.43
C LEU A 103 -10.30 0.10 -8.97
N PRO A 104 -10.51 -1.09 -8.38
CA PRO A 104 -11.82 -1.43 -7.81
C PRO A 104 -12.07 -0.77 -6.45
N TRP A 105 -11.03 -0.22 -5.83
CA TRP A 105 -11.10 0.41 -4.50
C TRP A 105 -10.74 1.87 -4.57
N ALA A 106 -11.24 2.67 -3.62
CA ALA A 106 -10.73 4.01 -3.40
C ALA A 106 -9.37 3.92 -2.70
N LEU A 107 -8.40 4.72 -3.15
CA LEU A 107 -7.08 4.79 -2.52
C LEU A 107 -6.94 6.11 -1.77
N ALA A 108 -6.45 6.02 -0.53
CA ALA A 108 -6.18 7.18 0.31
C ALA A 108 -4.98 6.87 1.19
N PHE A 109 -4.55 7.80 2.03
CA PHE A 109 -3.56 7.51 3.05
C PHE A 109 -4.08 7.88 4.44
N SER A 110 -3.58 7.15 5.43
CA SER A 110 -3.90 7.35 6.83
C SER A 110 -2.58 7.45 7.58
N PHE A 111 -1.96 8.62 7.51
CA PHE A 111 -0.63 8.85 8.06
C PHE A 111 -0.75 9.63 9.37
N ALA A 112 -0.98 8.91 10.47
CA ALA A 112 -1.13 9.53 11.78
C ALA A 112 0.05 10.47 12.10
N ARG A 113 1.26 10.05 11.85
CA ARG A 113 2.45 10.90 12.06
C ARG A 113 2.45 12.12 11.16
N ALA A 114 2.15 11.92 9.87
CA ALA A 114 2.18 13.00 8.90
C ALA A 114 1.09 14.04 9.19
N ILE A 115 -0.03 13.61 9.77
CA ILE A 115 -1.14 14.49 10.14
C ILE A 115 -0.85 15.21 11.45
N GLN A 116 -0.26 14.51 12.43
CA GLN A 116 -0.05 15.02 13.78
C GLN A 116 1.18 15.91 13.92
N GLN A 117 2.27 15.61 13.21
CA GLN A 117 3.52 16.33 13.33
C GLN A 117 3.39 17.85 13.07
N PRO A 118 2.67 18.30 12.03
CA PRO A 118 2.49 19.73 11.81
C PRO A 118 1.72 20.44 12.92
N SER A 119 0.96 19.71 13.71
CA SER A 119 0.16 20.26 14.81
C SER A 119 0.92 20.34 16.13
N LEU A 120 2.04 19.67 16.20
CA LEU A 120 2.87 19.65 17.40
C LEU A 120 3.88 20.79 17.38
#